data_f41260028729e2c68a3008fb1f7922d0
#
_entry.id   f41260028729e2c68a3008fb1f7922d0
#
_cell.length_a   1.000
_cell.length_b   1.000
_cell.length_c   1.000
_cell.angle_alpha   90.00
_cell.angle_beta   90.00
_cell.angle_gamma   90.00
#
_symmetry.space_group_name_H-M   'P 1'
#
loop_
_entity.id
_entity.type
_entity.pdbx_description
1 polymer ?
#
loop_
_entity_poly.entity_id
_entity_poly.type
_entity_poly.pdbx_seq_one_letter_code
_entity_poly.pdbx_strand_id
1 'polypeptide(L)'
;MIVALLVPVALLNYLDRQLVATMQKSIMSSVDGIDTQAKWGHVLAWFKWTYAIMSPIAGYVADRFGRTRVICFSLFVWSADTWATGHVTSYEQLVATRAIMGLSEAFYIPAALALIADHHSGATRSRAVGVHQIGIYIGVMIGSMGGYAADNPDIGWRLAFSALGIAGMVYALPLWKFLRDTPRNPEAPIAKPLGAASELLGNRNFRLLLLYFTLPALAGWVVRDWMPSVLQKDLGLTQGLAGVSAVVWWQGAAIFSAIGGGWLADRWMQRSHRGRQQVSALGMAIIMPALLGVGIVIGLGSLPLAIAFLVLFGIGWGLFDSNNMPILSQIARPDQRATGYGLMNFASITFGGFADIGFGWLRDHDVPLNLIFGCFAGIACLSAWLVLRIDTRECDKS
;
A
#
# COMPACT_ATOMS: atom_id res chain seq x y z
N MET A 1 13.28 7.87 -20.91
CA MET A 1 11.98 8.23 -21.50
C MET A 1 10.84 7.42 -20.87
N ILE A 2 10.85 6.09 -20.88
CA ILE A 2 9.75 5.26 -20.38
C ILE A 2 9.42 5.52 -18.91
N VAL A 3 10.43 5.53 -18.04
CA VAL A 3 10.23 5.83 -16.61
C VAL A 3 9.60 7.21 -16.41
N ALA A 4 10.03 8.22 -17.17
CA ALA A 4 9.43 9.56 -17.09
C ALA A 4 7.95 9.59 -17.49
N LEU A 5 7.52 8.69 -18.39
CA LEU A 5 6.10 8.52 -18.74
C LEU A 5 5.31 7.74 -17.67
N LEU A 6 5.97 6.82 -16.97
CA LEU A 6 5.31 6.00 -15.94
C LEU A 6 5.23 6.68 -14.57
N VAL A 7 6.14 7.62 -14.25
CA VAL A 7 6.12 8.35 -12.97
C VAL A 7 4.81 9.11 -12.72
N PRO A 8 4.26 9.88 -13.68
CA PRO A 8 2.95 10.52 -13.48
C PRO A 8 1.80 9.50 -13.29
N VAL A 9 1.87 8.35 -13.94
CA VAL A 9 0.87 7.28 -13.77
C VAL A 9 0.92 6.72 -12.35
N ALA A 10 2.13 6.43 -11.84
CA ALA A 10 2.35 5.97 -10.46
C ALA A 10 1.88 7.02 -9.44
N LEU A 11 2.16 8.29 -9.70
CA LEU A 11 1.72 9.41 -8.88
C LEU A 11 0.19 9.46 -8.82
N LEU A 12 -0.50 9.46 -9.96
CA LEU A 12 -1.96 9.51 -10.05
C LEU A 12 -2.60 8.33 -9.32
N ASN A 13 -2.08 7.11 -9.51
CA ASN A 13 -2.58 5.89 -8.90
C ASN A 13 -2.59 5.96 -7.35
N TYR A 14 -1.50 6.42 -6.76
CA TYR A 14 -1.39 6.49 -5.30
C TYR A 14 -2.00 7.76 -4.69
N LEU A 15 -2.05 8.85 -5.45
CA LEU A 15 -2.76 10.06 -5.07
C LEU A 15 -4.25 9.76 -4.91
N ASP A 16 -4.85 9.10 -5.88
CA ASP A 16 -6.26 8.73 -5.91
C ASP A 16 -6.68 7.89 -4.70
N ARG A 17 -5.88 6.85 -4.39
CA ARG A 17 -6.09 6.03 -3.20
C ARG A 17 -6.08 6.83 -1.90
N GLN A 18 -5.18 7.80 -1.80
CA GLN A 18 -5.01 8.59 -0.57
C GLN A 18 -6.09 9.66 -0.39
N LEU A 19 -6.65 10.19 -1.49
CA LEU A 19 -7.72 11.19 -1.45
C LEU A 19 -8.93 10.72 -0.65
N VAL A 20 -9.37 9.48 -0.87
CA VAL A 20 -10.54 8.92 -0.18
C VAL A 20 -10.35 8.96 1.33
N ALA A 21 -9.20 8.53 1.83
CA ALA A 21 -8.91 8.51 3.26
C ALA A 21 -8.88 9.92 3.89
N THR A 22 -8.40 10.93 3.13
CA THR A 22 -8.26 12.31 3.65
C THR A 22 -9.53 13.14 3.52
N MET A 23 -10.47 12.74 2.68
CA MET A 23 -11.75 13.42 2.45
C MET A 23 -12.94 12.73 3.11
N GLN A 24 -12.70 11.78 4.02
CA GLN A 24 -13.74 10.93 4.63
C GLN A 24 -14.93 11.73 5.15
N LYS A 25 -14.69 12.77 5.96
CA LYS A 25 -15.76 13.58 6.56
C LYS A 25 -16.68 14.19 5.51
N SER A 26 -16.10 14.82 4.48
CA SER A 26 -16.87 15.47 3.42
C SER A 26 -17.64 14.47 2.57
N ILE A 27 -17.06 13.30 2.29
CA ILE A 27 -17.72 12.23 1.55
C ILE A 27 -18.87 11.66 2.37
N MET A 28 -18.65 11.27 3.62
CA MET A 28 -19.68 10.70 4.50
C MET A 28 -20.84 11.67 4.76
N SER A 29 -20.58 12.98 4.82
CA SER A 29 -21.63 13.99 5.06
C SER A 29 -22.48 14.32 3.83
N SER A 30 -22.07 13.91 2.64
CA SER A 30 -22.71 14.30 1.36
C SER A 30 -23.12 13.14 0.46
N VAL A 31 -22.83 11.91 0.86
CA VAL A 31 -23.24 10.67 0.18
C VAL A 31 -24.25 9.96 1.06
N ASP A 32 -25.45 9.73 0.52
CA ASP A 32 -26.54 9.09 1.25
C ASP A 32 -26.20 7.64 1.61
N GLY A 33 -26.62 7.22 2.80
CA GLY A 33 -26.49 5.84 3.28
C GLY A 33 -25.16 5.48 3.94
N ILE A 34 -24.21 6.42 4.11
CA ILE A 34 -22.97 6.20 4.87
C ILE A 34 -23.12 6.80 6.28
N ASP A 35 -23.79 6.09 7.14
CA ASP A 35 -24.18 6.51 8.50
C ASP A 35 -23.25 5.96 9.60
N THR A 36 -22.38 4.98 9.28
CA THR A 36 -21.49 4.33 10.24
C THR A 36 -20.05 4.26 9.73
N GLN A 37 -19.10 4.18 10.68
CA GLN A 37 -17.68 3.97 10.34
C GLN A 37 -17.45 2.57 9.74
N ALA A 38 -18.24 1.58 10.13
CA ALA A 38 -18.20 0.25 9.52
C ALA A 38 -18.54 0.30 8.02
N LYS A 39 -19.56 1.06 7.60
CA LYS A 39 -19.86 1.26 6.18
C LYS A 39 -18.73 1.96 5.44
N TRP A 40 -18.07 2.93 6.08
CA TRP A 40 -16.87 3.52 5.52
C TRP A 40 -15.74 2.49 5.37
N GLY A 41 -15.55 1.63 6.37
CA GLY A 41 -14.63 0.49 6.29
C GLY A 41 -14.91 -0.41 5.08
N HIS A 42 -16.17 -0.66 4.75
CA HIS A 42 -16.55 -1.41 3.53
C HIS A 42 -16.14 -0.67 2.24
N VAL A 43 -16.30 0.65 2.19
CA VAL A 43 -15.83 1.46 1.03
C VAL A 43 -14.32 1.25 0.79
N LEU A 44 -13.51 1.25 1.86
CA LEU A 44 -12.07 0.99 1.77
C LEU A 44 -11.76 -0.47 1.43
N ALA A 45 -12.50 -1.42 2.01
CA ALA A 45 -12.29 -2.85 1.83
C ALA A 45 -12.58 -3.34 0.42
N TRP A 46 -13.63 -2.84 -0.24
CA TRP A 46 -13.99 -3.28 -1.59
C TRP A 46 -12.91 -2.99 -2.61
N PHE A 47 -12.25 -1.83 -2.53
CA PHE A 47 -11.07 -1.54 -3.34
C PHE A 47 -9.97 -2.59 -3.12
N LYS A 48 -9.66 -2.89 -1.85
CA LYS A 48 -8.60 -3.84 -1.49
C LYS A 48 -8.89 -5.25 -1.96
N TRP A 49 -10.11 -5.73 -1.77
CA TRP A 49 -10.48 -7.10 -2.14
C TRP A 49 -10.47 -7.31 -3.65
N THR A 50 -11.04 -6.38 -4.40
CA THR A 50 -11.03 -6.47 -5.87
C THR A 50 -9.62 -6.35 -6.44
N TYR A 51 -8.81 -5.44 -5.87
CA TYR A 51 -7.40 -5.33 -6.21
C TYR A 51 -6.61 -6.62 -5.92
N ALA A 52 -6.80 -7.20 -4.72
CA ALA A 52 -6.12 -8.42 -4.31
C ALA A 52 -6.45 -9.61 -5.23
N ILE A 53 -7.74 -9.80 -5.56
CA ILE A 53 -8.21 -10.87 -6.44
C ILE A 53 -7.63 -10.70 -7.86
N MET A 54 -7.58 -9.47 -8.38
CA MET A 54 -7.12 -9.21 -9.74
C MET A 54 -5.59 -9.19 -9.87
N SER A 55 -4.87 -8.90 -8.80
CA SER A 55 -3.40 -8.76 -8.83
C SER A 55 -2.66 -9.99 -9.38
N PRO A 56 -2.99 -11.26 -9.05
CA PRO A 56 -2.37 -12.43 -9.65
C PRO A 56 -2.67 -12.58 -11.16
N ILE A 57 -3.84 -12.12 -11.60
CA ILE A 57 -4.30 -12.21 -12.99
C ILE A 57 -3.63 -11.12 -13.84
N ALA A 58 -3.32 -9.99 -13.23
CA ALA A 58 -2.82 -8.79 -13.90
C ALA A 58 -1.51 -9.04 -14.66
N GLY A 59 -0.57 -9.78 -14.07
CA GLY A 59 0.69 -10.14 -14.73
C GLY A 59 0.45 -10.97 -16.00
N TYR A 60 -0.42 -11.97 -15.94
CA TYR A 60 -0.77 -12.80 -17.09
C TYR A 60 -1.43 -11.99 -18.22
N VAL A 61 -2.36 -11.10 -17.87
CA VAL A 61 -3.05 -10.23 -18.84
C VAL A 61 -2.06 -9.27 -19.49
N ALA A 62 -1.17 -8.64 -18.72
CA ALA A 62 -0.14 -7.76 -19.23
C ALA A 62 0.81 -8.47 -20.21
N ASP A 63 1.16 -9.70 -19.89
CA ASP A 63 1.98 -10.52 -20.74
C ASP A 63 1.25 -10.96 -22.03
N ARG A 64 -0.05 -11.21 -22.00
CA ARG A 64 -0.83 -11.67 -23.16
C ARG A 64 -1.18 -10.53 -24.13
N PHE A 65 -1.63 -9.38 -23.63
CA PHE A 65 -2.20 -8.29 -24.43
C PHE A 65 -1.22 -7.15 -24.73
N GLY A 66 0.01 -7.20 -24.15
CA GLY A 66 1.00 -6.14 -24.25
C GLY A 66 0.92 -5.17 -23.07
N ARG A 67 2.09 -4.90 -22.47
CA ARG A 67 2.18 -4.13 -21.22
C ARG A 67 1.73 -2.68 -21.39
N THR A 68 2.14 -2.05 -22.50
CA THR A 68 1.74 -0.68 -22.84
C THR A 68 0.22 -0.54 -22.95
N ARG A 69 -0.44 -1.46 -23.68
CA ARG A 69 -1.89 -1.42 -23.84
C ARG A 69 -2.61 -1.58 -22.51
N VAL A 70 -2.15 -2.52 -21.69
CA VAL A 70 -2.73 -2.79 -20.37
C VAL A 70 -2.56 -1.57 -19.46
N ILE A 71 -1.39 -0.92 -19.42
CA ILE A 71 -1.15 0.29 -18.62
C ILE A 71 -2.08 1.43 -19.06
N CYS A 72 -2.15 1.72 -20.37
CA CYS A 72 -2.97 2.81 -20.88
C CYS A 72 -4.46 2.58 -20.65
N PHE A 73 -4.95 1.36 -20.89
CA PHE A 73 -6.35 1.00 -20.67
C PHE A 73 -6.70 1.05 -19.17
N SER A 74 -5.85 0.52 -18.33
CA SER A 74 -5.98 0.54 -16.87
C SER A 74 -6.05 1.99 -16.38
N LEU A 75 -5.10 2.87 -16.79
CA LEU A 75 -5.11 4.30 -16.46
C LEU A 75 -6.42 4.97 -16.88
N PHE A 76 -6.87 4.73 -18.10
CA PHE A 76 -8.12 5.34 -18.60
C PHE A 76 -9.32 4.90 -17.78
N VAL A 77 -9.45 3.60 -17.50
CA VAL A 77 -10.61 3.04 -16.77
C VAL A 77 -10.66 3.56 -15.34
N TRP A 78 -9.54 3.49 -14.57
CA TRP A 78 -9.59 4.01 -13.21
C TRP A 78 -9.75 5.53 -13.15
N SER A 79 -9.21 6.27 -14.13
CA SER A 79 -9.39 7.72 -14.18
C SER A 79 -10.84 8.11 -14.49
N ALA A 80 -11.51 7.36 -15.36
CA ALA A 80 -12.94 7.51 -15.61
C ALA A 80 -13.76 7.17 -14.35
N ASP A 81 -13.36 6.14 -13.61
CA ASP A 81 -13.96 5.76 -12.34
C ASP A 81 -13.71 6.81 -11.24
N THR A 82 -12.52 7.42 -11.19
CA THR A 82 -12.23 8.57 -10.33
C THR A 82 -13.14 9.74 -10.63
N TRP A 83 -13.32 10.05 -11.92
CA TRP A 83 -14.28 11.07 -12.34
C TRP A 83 -15.70 10.70 -11.89
N ALA A 84 -16.15 9.48 -12.11
CA ALA A 84 -17.46 8.99 -11.69
C ALA A 84 -17.62 9.05 -10.16
N THR A 85 -16.56 8.77 -9.39
CA THR A 85 -16.54 8.92 -7.93
C THR A 85 -16.93 10.34 -7.49
N GLY A 86 -16.51 11.38 -8.21
CA GLY A 86 -16.93 12.77 -7.96
C GLY A 86 -18.45 13.01 -8.12
N HIS A 87 -19.18 12.10 -8.74
CA HIS A 87 -20.61 12.24 -9.05
C HIS A 87 -21.52 11.28 -8.28
N VAL A 88 -20.98 10.41 -7.41
CA VAL A 88 -21.79 9.47 -6.62
C VAL A 88 -22.68 10.20 -5.62
N THR A 89 -23.89 9.66 -5.41
CA THR A 89 -24.87 10.18 -4.46
C THR A 89 -25.26 9.16 -3.39
N SER A 90 -25.02 7.85 -3.62
CA SER A 90 -25.38 6.80 -2.67
C SER A 90 -24.16 5.94 -2.27
N TYR A 91 -24.30 5.25 -1.14
CA TYR A 91 -23.33 4.29 -0.63
C TYR A 91 -22.98 3.21 -1.65
N GLU A 92 -24.01 2.63 -2.31
CA GLU A 92 -23.82 1.55 -3.28
C GLU A 92 -23.01 2.01 -4.49
N GLN A 93 -23.26 3.25 -4.98
CA GLN A 93 -22.47 3.84 -6.06
C GLN A 93 -21.02 4.03 -5.64
N LEU A 94 -20.77 4.53 -4.43
CA LEU A 94 -19.41 4.70 -3.93
C LEU A 94 -18.69 3.36 -3.78
N VAL A 95 -19.35 2.33 -3.25
CA VAL A 95 -18.80 0.97 -3.16
C VAL A 95 -18.49 0.41 -4.55
N ALA A 96 -19.40 0.60 -5.52
CA ALA A 96 -19.20 0.13 -6.88
C ALA A 96 -17.97 0.79 -7.53
N THR A 97 -17.81 2.11 -7.39
CA THR A 97 -16.61 2.81 -7.89
C THR A 97 -15.34 2.31 -7.19
N ARG A 98 -15.35 2.06 -5.90
CA ARG A 98 -14.19 1.47 -5.21
C ARG A 98 -13.83 0.07 -5.73
N ALA A 99 -14.84 -0.76 -6.01
CA ALA A 99 -14.63 -2.08 -6.58
C ALA A 99 -14.04 -2.01 -8.02
N ILE A 100 -14.57 -1.14 -8.88
CA ILE A 100 -14.07 -0.92 -10.24
C ILE A 100 -12.64 -0.38 -10.22
N MET A 101 -12.36 0.57 -9.32
CA MET A 101 -11.01 1.11 -9.14
C MET A 101 -10.02 0.00 -8.77
N GLY A 102 -10.34 -0.84 -7.79
CA GLY A 102 -9.47 -1.96 -7.41
C GLY A 102 -9.23 -2.94 -8.54
N LEU A 103 -10.29 -3.27 -9.31
CA LEU A 103 -10.18 -4.11 -10.50
C LEU A 103 -9.23 -3.51 -11.54
N SER A 104 -9.38 -2.22 -11.86
CA SER A 104 -8.60 -1.57 -12.91
C SER A 104 -7.17 -1.26 -12.50
N GLU A 105 -6.93 -0.78 -11.28
CA GLU A 105 -5.60 -0.42 -10.79
C GLU A 105 -4.66 -1.61 -10.58
N ALA A 106 -5.21 -2.80 -10.30
CA ALA A 106 -4.42 -4.01 -10.08
C ALA A 106 -3.49 -4.34 -11.26
N PHE A 107 -3.83 -3.92 -12.47
CA PHE A 107 -3.05 -4.20 -13.67
C PHE A 107 -1.83 -3.29 -13.83
N TYR A 108 -1.81 -2.12 -13.18
CA TYR A 108 -0.78 -1.11 -13.43
C TYR A 108 0.61 -1.53 -12.93
N ILE A 109 0.76 -1.81 -11.64
CA ILE A 109 2.09 -2.03 -11.03
C ILE A 109 2.83 -3.22 -11.65
N PRO A 110 2.22 -4.41 -11.83
CA PRO A 110 2.92 -5.53 -12.47
C PRO A 110 3.36 -5.21 -13.91
N ALA A 111 2.49 -4.57 -14.69
CA ALA A 111 2.78 -4.20 -16.07
C ALA A 111 3.89 -3.13 -16.16
N ALA A 112 3.85 -2.12 -15.28
CA ALA A 112 4.85 -1.04 -15.24
C ALA A 112 6.24 -1.56 -14.86
N LEU A 113 6.34 -2.37 -13.80
CA LEU A 113 7.61 -2.93 -13.35
C LEU A 113 8.19 -3.88 -14.40
N ALA A 114 7.36 -4.68 -15.05
CA ALA A 114 7.78 -5.55 -16.12
C ALA A 114 8.28 -4.74 -17.34
N LEU A 115 7.57 -3.67 -17.74
CA LEU A 115 7.99 -2.79 -18.83
C LEU A 115 9.31 -2.06 -18.51
N ILE A 116 9.49 -1.60 -17.27
CA ILE A 116 10.75 -1.02 -16.82
C ILE A 116 11.88 -2.04 -16.90
N ALA A 117 11.63 -3.28 -16.46
CA ALA A 117 12.63 -4.35 -16.50
C ALA A 117 13.07 -4.73 -17.92
N ASP A 118 12.17 -4.62 -18.92
CA ASP A 118 12.49 -4.90 -20.31
C ASP A 118 13.37 -3.82 -20.97
N HIS A 119 13.17 -2.56 -20.56
CA HIS A 119 13.90 -1.42 -21.16
C HIS A 119 15.19 -1.06 -20.41
N HIS A 120 15.40 -1.61 -19.22
CA HIS A 120 16.54 -1.33 -18.37
C HIS A 120 17.24 -2.62 -17.96
N SER A 121 18.49 -2.81 -18.40
CA SER A 121 19.33 -3.94 -18.04
C SER A 121 20.19 -3.65 -16.81
N GLY A 122 20.58 -4.70 -16.08
CA GLY A 122 21.63 -4.72 -15.06
C GLY A 122 21.78 -3.44 -14.22
N ALA A 123 22.74 -2.60 -14.57
CA ALA A 123 23.14 -1.44 -13.79
C ALA A 123 22.10 -0.30 -13.72
N THR A 124 21.14 -0.22 -14.63
CA THR A 124 20.15 0.87 -14.68
C THR A 124 18.76 0.49 -14.19
N ARG A 125 18.46 -0.81 -14.08
CA ARG A 125 17.13 -1.32 -13.67
C ARG A 125 16.73 -0.82 -12.28
N SER A 126 17.60 -0.96 -11.28
CA SER A 126 17.30 -0.54 -9.90
C SER A 126 17.04 0.96 -9.80
N ARG A 127 17.81 1.78 -10.55
CA ARG A 127 17.58 3.23 -10.60
C ARG A 127 16.24 3.58 -11.24
N ALA A 128 15.88 2.89 -12.33
CA ALA A 128 14.62 3.09 -13.04
C ALA A 128 13.41 2.75 -12.13
N VAL A 129 13.47 1.62 -11.43
CA VAL A 129 12.46 1.24 -10.43
C VAL A 129 12.42 2.23 -9.27
N GLY A 130 13.57 2.70 -8.78
CA GLY A 130 13.64 3.71 -7.72
C GLY A 130 12.99 5.03 -8.12
N VAL A 131 13.21 5.52 -9.35
CA VAL A 131 12.55 6.73 -9.86
C VAL A 131 11.04 6.53 -9.99
N HIS A 132 10.58 5.36 -10.45
CA HIS A 132 9.15 5.02 -10.47
C HIS A 132 8.55 5.03 -9.04
N GLN A 133 9.28 4.49 -8.06
CA GLN A 133 8.85 4.46 -6.66
C GLN A 133 8.73 5.87 -6.05
N ILE A 134 9.59 6.82 -6.46
CA ILE A 134 9.46 8.23 -6.07
C ILE A 134 8.09 8.79 -6.52
N GLY A 135 7.62 8.43 -7.72
CA GLY A 135 6.28 8.82 -8.19
C GLY A 135 5.18 8.34 -7.24
N ILE A 136 5.28 7.11 -6.75
CA ILE A 136 4.35 6.54 -5.76
C ILE A 136 4.34 7.38 -4.47
N TYR A 137 5.50 7.65 -3.91
CA TYR A 137 5.61 8.40 -2.65
C TYR A 137 5.10 9.84 -2.78
N ILE A 138 5.44 10.52 -3.88
CA ILE A 138 4.92 11.86 -4.17
C ILE A 138 3.39 11.80 -4.30
N GLY A 139 2.83 10.79 -4.96
CA GLY A 139 1.39 10.59 -5.09
C GLY A 139 0.70 10.46 -3.74
N VAL A 140 1.24 9.66 -2.83
CA VAL A 140 0.73 9.53 -1.45
C VAL A 140 0.79 10.86 -0.70
N MET A 141 1.90 11.59 -0.80
CA MET A 141 2.07 12.88 -0.11
C MET A 141 1.11 13.94 -0.66
N ILE A 142 0.97 14.06 -1.98
CA ILE A 142 0.02 15.02 -2.57
C ILE A 142 -1.41 14.60 -2.25
N GLY A 143 -1.74 13.30 -2.33
CA GLY A 143 -3.05 12.77 -1.96
C GLY A 143 -3.42 13.05 -0.50
N SER A 144 -2.42 13.08 0.40
CA SER A 144 -2.65 13.45 1.80
C SER A 144 -3.10 14.91 1.98
N MET A 145 -2.81 15.78 1.01
CA MET A 145 -3.24 17.18 0.99
C MET A 145 -4.68 17.34 0.48
N GLY A 146 -5.30 16.27 -0.02
CA GLY A 146 -6.65 16.30 -0.57
C GLY A 146 -7.71 16.89 0.36
N GLY A 147 -7.54 16.69 1.67
CA GLY A 147 -8.40 17.30 2.67
C GLY A 147 -8.51 18.82 2.57
N TYR A 148 -7.46 19.55 2.11
CA TYR A 148 -7.55 20.99 1.89
C TYR A 148 -8.54 21.35 0.76
N ALA A 149 -8.61 20.52 -0.29
CA ALA A 149 -9.59 20.71 -1.33
C ALA A 149 -11.02 20.43 -0.82
N ALA A 150 -11.17 19.39 0.03
CA ALA A 150 -12.46 19.06 0.64
C ALA A 150 -12.92 20.11 1.67
N ASP A 151 -12.00 20.76 2.38
CA ASP A 151 -12.30 21.84 3.33
C ASP A 151 -12.63 23.17 2.62
N ASN A 152 -12.23 23.34 1.36
CA ASN A 152 -12.51 24.56 0.58
C ASN A 152 -13.93 24.49 -0.02
N PRO A 153 -14.84 25.45 0.32
CA PRO A 153 -16.21 25.43 -0.16
C PRO A 153 -16.34 25.61 -1.69
N ASP A 154 -15.36 26.27 -2.34
CA ASP A 154 -15.38 26.51 -3.78
C ASP A 154 -14.92 25.30 -4.59
N ILE A 155 -14.14 24.40 -3.99
CA ILE A 155 -13.59 23.20 -4.64
C ILE A 155 -14.41 21.98 -4.23
N GLY A 156 -14.40 21.67 -2.95
CA GLY A 156 -15.02 20.48 -2.41
C GLY A 156 -14.38 19.17 -2.92
N TRP A 157 -14.75 18.07 -2.31
CA TRP A 157 -14.21 16.76 -2.69
C TRP A 157 -14.65 16.29 -4.08
N ARG A 158 -15.88 16.67 -4.53
CA ARG A 158 -16.44 16.25 -5.82
C ARG A 158 -15.67 16.81 -7.00
N LEU A 159 -15.34 18.13 -6.96
CA LEU A 159 -14.55 18.76 -8.00
C LEU A 159 -13.11 18.23 -8.02
N ALA A 160 -12.52 17.93 -6.83
CA ALA A 160 -11.18 17.35 -6.74
C ALA A 160 -11.11 16.00 -7.45
N PHE A 161 -12.07 15.09 -7.19
CA PHE A 161 -12.14 13.79 -7.88
C PHE A 161 -12.41 13.95 -9.39
N SER A 162 -13.34 14.84 -9.76
CA SER A 162 -13.67 15.09 -11.17
C SER A 162 -12.47 15.63 -11.96
N ALA A 163 -11.75 16.60 -11.40
CA ALA A 163 -10.57 17.18 -12.03
C ALA A 163 -9.42 16.16 -12.18
N LEU A 164 -9.20 15.37 -11.13
CA LEU A 164 -8.18 14.33 -11.15
C LEU A 164 -8.49 13.24 -12.19
N GLY A 165 -9.75 12.78 -12.23
CA GLY A 165 -10.20 11.81 -13.23
C GLY A 165 -10.02 12.30 -14.65
N ILE A 166 -10.40 13.55 -14.94
CA ILE A 166 -10.19 14.19 -16.26
C ILE A 166 -8.69 14.26 -16.57
N ALA A 167 -7.86 14.70 -15.62
CA ALA A 167 -6.41 14.79 -15.81
C ALA A 167 -5.80 13.43 -16.17
N GLY A 168 -6.21 12.35 -15.52
CA GLY A 168 -5.74 11.00 -15.82
C GLY A 168 -6.22 10.48 -17.17
N MET A 169 -7.49 10.70 -17.55
CA MET A 169 -8.00 10.36 -18.88
C MET A 169 -7.26 11.11 -19.99
N VAL A 170 -7.03 12.41 -19.80
CA VAL A 170 -6.25 13.23 -20.75
C VAL A 170 -4.81 12.72 -20.83
N TYR A 171 -4.19 12.35 -19.70
CA TYR A 171 -2.83 11.82 -19.70
C TYR A 171 -2.71 10.45 -20.38
N ALA A 172 -3.76 9.65 -20.42
CA ALA A 172 -3.76 8.38 -21.15
C ALA A 172 -3.50 8.55 -22.66
N LEU A 173 -3.86 9.69 -23.26
CA LEU A 173 -3.66 9.96 -24.67
C LEU A 173 -2.18 10.07 -25.08
N PRO A 174 -1.34 10.96 -24.48
CA PRO A 174 0.08 10.98 -24.75
C PRO A 174 0.77 9.68 -24.34
N LEU A 175 0.32 9.04 -23.26
CA LEU A 175 0.86 7.76 -22.85
C LEU A 175 0.66 6.70 -23.92
N TRP A 176 -0.53 6.59 -24.51
CA TRP A 176 -0.83 5.68 -25.62
C TRP A 176 0.04 5.94 -26.85
N LYS A 177 0.34 7.22 -27.14
CA LYS A 177 1.16 7.61 -28.30
C LYS A 177 2.65 7.32 -28.10
N PHE A 178 3.19 7.57 -26.90
CA PHE A 178 4.63 7.58 -26.66
C PHE A 178 5.17 6.36 -25.92
N LEU A 179 4.34 5.64 -25.16
CA LEU A 179 4.76 4.43 -24.47
C LEU A 179 4.86 3.28 -25.50
N ARG A 180 5.94 2.52 -25.45
CA ARG A 180 6.21 1.44 -26.39
C ARG A 180 6.59 0.16 -25.68
N ASP A 181 6.05 -0.96 -26.13
CA ASP A 181 6.51 -2.29 -25.72
C ASP A 181 7.85 -2.64 -26.38
N THR A 182 8.67 -3.41 -25.69
CA THR A 182 9.82 -4.11 -26.30
C THR A 182 9.35 -5.32 -27.10
N PRO A 183 10.06 -5.70 -28.15
CA PRO A 183 9.83 -6.97 -28.84
C PRO A 183 9.91 -8.12 -27.81
N ARG A 184 8.88 -8.93 -27.73
CA ARG A 184 8.81 -10.05 -26.81
C ARG A 184 9.62 -11.23 -27.35
N ASN A 185 10.36 -11.92 -26.46
CA ASN A 185 10.89 -13.24 -26.78
C ASN A 185 9.74 -14.27 -26.63
N PRO A 186 9.29 -14.91 -27.74
CA PRO A 186 8.19 -15.89 -27.71
C PRO A 186 8.50 -17.14 -26.88
N GLU A 187 9.79 -17.43 -26.66
CA GLU A 187 10.27 -18.65 -25.99
C GLU A 187 10.40 -18.48 -24.47
N ALA A 188 10.09 -17.29 -23.91
CA ALA A 188 10.16 -17.10 -22.47
C ALA A 188 9.17 -18.03 -21.74
N PRO A 189 9.61 -18.86 -20.80
CA PRO A 189 8.73 -19.81 -20.12
C PRO A 189 7.65 -19.07 -19.34
N ILE A 190 6.39 -19.44 -19.60
CA ILE A 190 5.25 -18.95 -18.82
C ILE A 190 5.33 -19.62 -17.45
N ALA A 191 5.51 -18.82 -16.40
CA ALA A 191 5.51 -19.32 -15.03
C ALA A 191 4.23 -20.13 -14.75
N LYS A 192 4.36 -21.26 -14.03
CA LYS A 192 3.23 -22.06 -13.54
C LYS A 192 2.94 -21.68 -12.09
N PRO A 193 2.16 -20.63 -11.83
CA PRO A 193 2.05 -20.05 -10.49
C PRO A 193 1.36 -20.97 -9.47
N LEU A 194 0.44 -21.83 -9.91
CA LEU A 194 -0.32 -22.71 -9.02
C LEU A 194 0.54 -23.79 -8.34
N GLY A 195 1.49 -24.38 -9.08
CA GLY A 195 2.42 -25.37 -8.51
C GLY A 195 3.39 -24.73 -7.51
N ALA A 196 3.95 -23.56 -7.87
CA ALA A 196 4.83 -22.81 -6.98
C ALA A 196 4.10 -22.33 -5.71
N ALA A 197 2.83 -21.91 -5.84
CA ALA A 197 2.01 -21.50 -4.68
C ALA A 197 1.78 -22.66 -3.71
N SER A 198 1.42 -23.85 -4.21
CA SER A 198 1.21 -25.04 -3.37
C SER A 198 2.48 -25.44 -2.63
N GLU A 199 3.63 -25.45 -3.32
CA GLU A 199 4.93 -25.78 -2.73
C GLU A 199 5.33 -24.78 -1.63
N LEU A 200 5.19 -23.47 -1.92
CA LEU A 200 5.47 -22.41 -0.95
C LEU A 200 4.57 -22.51 0.29
N LEU A 201 3.27 -22.73 0.12
CA LEU A 201 2.34 -22.90 1.25
C LEU A 201 2.62 -24.18 2.05
N GLY A 202 3.23 -25.20 1.45
CA GLY A 202 3.78 -26.37 2.16
C GLY A 202 5.01 -26.06 3.02
N ASN A 203 5.80 -25.04 2.64
CA ASN A 203 7.02 -24.68 3.36
C ASN A 203 6.70 -23.93 4.67
N ARG A 204 7.19 -24.47 5.81
CA ARG A 204 6.99 -23.87 7.14
C ARG A 204 7.54 -22.44 7.23
N ASN A 205 8.75 -22.21 6.70
CA ASN A 205 9.40 -20.90 6.75
C ASN A 205 8.64 -19.86 5.93
N PHE A 206 8.08 -20.25 4.78
CA PHE A 206 7.22 -19.37 4.00
C PHE A 206 5.91 -19.03 4.73
N ARG A 207 5.27 -19.98 5.38
CA ARG A 207 4.07 -19.70 6.20
C ARG A 207 4.37 -18.75 7.37
N LEU A 208 5.51 -18.90 8.03
CA LEU A 208 5.95 -17.95 9.06
C LEU A 208 6.18 -16.55 8.49
N LEU A 209 6.82 -16.45 7.32
CA LEU A 209 7.03 -15.20 6.62
C LEU A 209 5.70 -14.57 6.20
N LEU A 210 4.77 -15.34 5.68
CA LEU A 210 3.43 -14.89 5.28
C LEU A 210 2.66 -14.30 6.47
N LEU A 211 2.66 -14.98 7.61
CA LEU A 211 2.05 -14.48 8.84
C LEU A 211 2.77 -13.23 9.35
N TYR A 212 4.09 -13.27 9.42
CA TYR A 212 4.92 -12.13 9.82
C TYR A 212 4.66 -10.89 8.94
N PHE A 213 4.47 -11.04 7.63
CA PHE A 213 4.20 -9.95 6.72
C PHE A 213 2.76 -9.42 6.84
N THR A 214 1.80 -10.31 7.03
CA THR A 214 0.37 -9.99 7.04
C THR A 214 -0.07 -9.34 8.34
N LEU A 215 0.41 -9.82 9.49
CA LEU A 215 -0.03 -9.33 10.80
C LEU A 215 0.26 -7.84 11.05
N PRO A 216 1.50 -7.31 10.85
CA PRO A 216 1.75 -5.88 11.01
C PRO A 216 1.05 -5.03 9.97
N ALA A 217 0.80 -5.61 8.79
CA ALA A 217 0.08 -4.91 7.73
C ALA A 217 -1.34 -4.51 8.14
N LEU A 218 -2.00 -5.22 9.07
CA LEU A 218 -3.29 -4.82 9.64
C LEU A 218 -3.20 -3.41 10.24
N ALA A 219 -2.22 -3.17 11.12
CA ALA A 219 -1.96 -1.86 11.70
C ALA A 219 -1.54 -0.84 10.63
N GLY A 220 -0.69 -1.24 9.68
CA GLY A 220 -0.23 -0.39 8.59
C GLY A 220 -1.35 0.13 7.70
N TRP A 221 -2.31 -0.72 7.35
CA TRP A 221 -3.49 -0.31 6.59
C TRP A 221 -4.38 0.63 7.38
N VAL A 222 -4.64 0.34 8.66
CA VAL A 222 -5.43 1.22 9.54
C VAL A 222 -4.74 2.57 9.74
N VAL A 223 -3.44 2.62 10.00
CA VAL A 223 -2.69 3.88 10.11
C VAL A 223 -2.76 4.69 8.81
N ARG A 224 -2.64 4.03 7.66
CA ARG A 224 -2.70 4.70 6.36
C ARG A 224 -4.07 5.28 6.05
N ASP A 225 -5.13 4.49 6.28
CA ASP A 225 -6.45 4.77 5.73
C ASP A 225 -7.36 5.48 6.75
N TRP A 226 -7.11 5.30 8.06
CA TRP A 226 -7.95 5.86 9.11
C TRP A 226 -7.32 6.99 9.92
N MET A 227 -5.98 7.07 9.96
CA MET A 227 -5.33 8.11 10.79
C MET A 227 -5.73 9.53 10.39
N PRO A 228 -5.93 9.89 9.09
CA PRO A 228 -6.45 11.21 8.74
C PRO A 228 -7.78 11.53 9.43
N SER A 229 -8.74 10.61 9.42
CA SER A 229 -10.04 10.82 10.05
C SER A 229 -9.98 10.77 11.59
N VAL A 230 -9.10 9.95 12.14
CA VAL A 230 -8.85 9.89 13.59
C VAL A 230 -8.32 11.24 14.09
N LEU A 231 -7.28 11.79 13.46
CA LEU A 231 -6.74 13.10 13.83
C LEU A 231 -7.76 14.21 13.60
N GLN A 232 -8.54 14.13 12.52
CA GLN A 232 -9.60 15.10 12.22
C GLN A 232 -10.70 15.10 13.29
N LYS A 233 -11.20 13.92 13.68
CA LYS A 233 -12.31 13.77 14.61
C LYS A 233 -11.89 13.97 16.07
N ASP A 234 -10.82 13.26 16.48
CA ASP A 234 -10.46 13.18 17.90
C ASP A 234 -9.59 14.39 18.35
N LEU A 235 -8.89 15.09 17.45
CA LEU A 235 -8.14 16.33 17.72
C LEU A 235 -8.83 17.60 17.20
N GLY A 236 -9.99 17.49 16.54
CA GLY A 236 -10.74 18.63 16.02
C GLY A 236 -10.05 19.37 14.87
N LEU A 237 -9.20 18.70 14.10
CA LEU A 237 -8.44 19.31 13.00
C LEU A 237 -9.30 19.46 11.73
N THR A 238 -8.87 20.35 10.83
CA THR A 238 -9.38 20.37 9.45
C THR A 238 -8.93 19.10 8.72
N GLN A 239 -9.65 18.68 7.68
CA GLN A 239 -9.30 17.47 6.91
C GLN A 239 -7.91 17.61 6.25
N GLY A 240 -7.58 18.82 5.76
CA GLY A 240 -6.28 19.10 5.17
C GLY A 240 -5.12 18.93 6.14
N LEU A 241 -5.21 19.56 7.33
CA LEU A 241 -4.17 19.44 8.35
C LEU A 241 -4.06 18.00 8.89
N ALA A 242 -5.19 17.35 9.11
CA ALA A 242 -5.25 15.96 9.57
C ALA A 242 -4.60 15.01 8.55
N GLY A 243 -4.92 15.15 7.24
CA GLY A 243 -4.35 14.33 6.18
C GLY A 243 -2.83 14.44 6.10
N VAL A 244 -2.30 15.67 6.05
CA VAL A 244 -0.85 15.91 6.02
C VAL A 244 -0.17 15.38 7.28
N SER A 245 -0.74 15.68 8.45
CA SER A 245 -0.18 15.25 9.75
C SER A 245 -0.17 13.74 9.91
N ALA A 246 -1.20 13.07 9.40
CA ALA A 246 -1.33 11.62 9.46
C ALA A 246 -0.37 10.88 8.53
N VAL A 247 0.00 11.45 7.37
CA VAL A 247 0.64 10.68 6.30
C VAL A 247 2.08 11.11 6.05
N VAL A 248 2.35 12.41 5.89
CA VAL A 248 3.66 12.90 5.42
C VAL A 248 4.80 12.50 6.35
N TRP A 249 4.59 12.59 7.64
CA TRP A 249 5.65 12.37 8.63
C TRP A 249 6.08 10.91 8.73
N TRP A 250 5.12 9.99 8.87
CA TRP A 250 5.49 8.56 8.95
C TRP A 250 5.98 8.02 7.62
N GLN A 251 5.38 8.47 6.50
CA GLN A 251 5.81 8.05 5.17
C GLN A 251 7.24 8.55 4.87
N GLY A 252 7.54 9.81 5.22
CA GLY A 252 8.89 10.36 5.10
C GLY A 252 9.89 9.57 5.95
N ALA A 253 9.56 9.32 7.21
CA ALA A 253 10.40 8.52 8.10
C ALA A 253 10.62 7.09 7.59
N ALA A 254 9.58 6.45 7.02
CA ALA A 254 9.67 5.12 6.46
C ALA A 254 10.62 5.05 5.25
N ILE A 255 10.61 6.07 4.37
CA ILE A 255 11.52 6.15 3.21
C ILE A 255 12.99 6.14 3.67
N PHE A 256 13.35 7.05 4.59
CA PHE A 256 14.72 7.13 5.09
C PHE A 256 15.12 5.88 5.88
N SER A 257 14.20 5.38 6.70
CA SER A 257 14.43 4.17 7.49
C SER A 257 14.56 2.90 6.62
N ALA A 258 13.86 2.81 5.50
CA ALA A 258 14.00 1.68 4.59
C ALA A 258 15.40 1.62 3.97
N ILE A 259 15.98 2.77 3.60
CA ILE A 259 17.36 2.85 3.11
C ILE A 259 18.35 2.43 4.21
N GLY A 260 18.20 2.99 5.41
CA GLY A 260 19.04 2.65 6.57
C GLY A 260 18.88 1.19 6.99
N GLY A 261 17.66 0.66 6.93
CA GLY A 261 17.31 -0.73 7.25
C GLY A 261 17.95 -1.74 6.32
N GLY A 262 17.95 -1.48 5.02
CA GLY A 262 18.65 -2.28 4.04
C GLY A 262 20.17 -2.32 4.31
N TRP A 263 20.79 -1.16 4.51
CA TRP A 263 22.21 -1.07 4.86
C TRP A 263 22.55 -1.78 6.18
N LEU A 264 21.73 -1.61 7.20
CA LEU A 264 21.93 -2.25 8.50
C LEU A 264 21.79 -3.78 8.39
N ALA A 265 20.80 -4.26 7.63
CA ALA A 265 20.61 -5.66 7.39
C ALA A 265 21.78 -6.32 6.66
N ASP A 266 22.31 -5.67 5.61
CA ASP A 266 23.49 -6.17 4.89
C ASP A 266 24.72 -6.23 5.79
N ARG A 267 24.92 -5.22 6.67
CA ARG A 267 26.01 -5.22 7.65
C ARG A 267 25.86 -6.32 8.70
N TRP A 268 24.65 -6.59 9.16
CA TRP A 268 24.40 -7.67 10.14
C TRP A 268 24.47 -9.05 9.49
N MET A 269 24.16 -9.19 8.21
CA MET A 269 24.37 -10.42 7.44
C MET A 269 25.84 -10.85 7.37
N GLN A 270 26.79 -9.91 7.45
CA GLN A 270 28.22 -10.24 7.54
C GLN A 270 28.60 -10.95 8.84
N ARG A 271 27.77 -10.78 9.90
CA ARG A 271 28.01 -11.37 11.23
C ARG A 271 27.10 -12.56 11.52
N SER A 272 25.92 -12.61 10.92
CA SER A 272 24.90 -13.61 11.18
C SER A 272 23.99 -13.82 9.98
N HIS A 273 23.75 -15.07 9.57
CA HIS A 273 22.77 -15.40 8.53
C HIS A 273 21.34 -14.93 8.84
N ARG A 274 21.07 -14.54 10.10
CA ARG A 274 19.80 -13.99 10.56
C ARG A 274 19.78 -12.46 10.60
N GLY A 275 20.75 -11.77 10.02
CA GLY A 275 20.85 -10.31 10.07
C GLY A 275 19.58 -9.60 9.61
N ARG A 276 18.96 -10.06 8.53
CA ARG A 276 17.70 -9.49 7.99
C ARG A 276 16.52 -9.66 8.93
N GLN A 277 16.36 -10.86 9.50
CA GLN A 277 15.31 -11.15 10.49
C GLN A 277 15.48 -10.31 11.76
N GLN A 278 16.72 -10.10 12.20
CA GLN A 278 17.02 -9.28 13.39
C GLN A 278 16.68 -7.81 13.15
N VAL A 279 17.02 -7.24 11.97
CA VAL A 279 16.64 -5.86 11.63
C VAL A 279 15.13 -5.71 11.50
N SER A 280 14.46 -6.70 10.91
CA SER A 280 13.01 -6.74 10.84
C SER A 280 12.36 -6.82 12.23
N ALA A 281 12.88 -7.64 13.12
CA ALA A 281 12.43 -7.72 14.52
C ALA A 281 12.65 -6.41 15.27
N LEU A 282 13.76 -5.71 15.03
CA LEU A 282 14.01 -4.36 15.56
C LEU A 282 12.94 -3.38 15.06
N GLY A 283 12.57 -3.45 13.77
CA GLY A 283 11.47 -2.66 13.21
C GLY A 283 10.16 -2.89 13.97
N MET A 284 9.81 -4.15 14.22
CA MET A 284 8.61 -4.50 15.01
C MET A 284 8.70 -4.01 16.46
N ALA A 285 9.88 -4.11 17.09
CA ALA A 285 10.11 -3.60 18.44
C ALA A 285 9.96 -2.08 18.54
N ILE A 286 10.20 -1.34 17.46
CA ILE A 286 9.96 0.11 17.37
C ILE A 286 8.48 0.41 17.08
N ILE A 287 7.81 -0.38 16.22
CA ILE A 287 6.39 -0.22 15.91
C ILE A 287 5.52 -0.41 17.16
N MET A 288 5.87 -1.34 18.04
CA MET A 288 5.11 -1.63 19.25
C MET A 288 4.87 -0.39 20.12
N PRO A 289 5.91 0.31 20.66
CA PRO A 289 5.70 1.52 21.46
C PRO A 289 5.13 2.68 20.63
N ALA A 290 5.39 2.73 19.31
CA ALA A 290 4.81 3.73 18.43
C ALA A 290 3.27 3.63 18.40
N LEU A 291 2.72 2.42 18.21
CA LEU A 291 1.27 2.19 18.19
C LEU A 291 0.64 2.45 19.55
N LEU A 292 1.26 1.96 20.64
CA LEU A 292 0.80 2.27 22.00
C LEU A 292 0.75 3.78 22.24
N GLY A 293 1.82 4.49 21.88
CA GLY A 293 1.92 5.93 22.04
C GLY A 293 0.86 6.68 21.25
N VAL A 294 0.66 6.35 19.97
CA VAL A 294 -0.38 6.95 19.11
C VAL A 294 -1.76 6.81 19.80
N GLY A 295 -2.12 5.60 20.23
CA GLY A 295 -3.41 5.34 20.86
C GLY A 295 -3.65 6.13 22.14
N ILE A 296 -2.58 6.38 22.93
CA ILE A 296 -2.67 7.12 24.20
C ILE A 296 -2.70 8.64 23.94
N VAL A 297 -1.77 9.16 23.13
CA VAL A 297 -1.57 10.62 23.02
C VAL A 297 -2.67 11.32 22.24
N ILE A 298 -3.39 10.62 21.35
CA ILE A 298 -4.59 11.18 20.72
C ILE A 298 -5.66 11.47 21.78
N GLY A 299 -5.85 10.56 22.73
CA GLY A 299 -6.75 10.79 23.87
C GLY A 299 -6.32 11.94 24.80
N LEU A 300 -5.03 12.32 24.78
CA LEU A 300 -4.51 13.48 25.49
C LEU A 300 -4.62 14.80 24.70
N GLY A 301 -5.10 14.76 23.45
CA GLY A 301 -5.29 15.95 22.62
C GLY A 301 -4.01 16.54 22.05
N SER A 302 -2.90 15.81 21.98
CA SER A 302 -1.59 16.36 21.56
C SER A 302 -1.19 15.94 20.15
N LEU A 303 -1.37 16.85 19.18
CA LEU A 303 -0.92 16.64 17.80
C LEU A 303 0.61 16.45 17.67
N PRO A 304 1.48 17.27 18.33
CA PRO A 304 2.92 17.08 18.21
C PRO A 304 3.41 15.71 18.67
N LEU A 305 2.84 15.20 19.77
CA LEU A 305 3.16 13.86 20.27
C LEU A 305 2.62 12.77 19.35
N ALA A 306 1.41 12.93 18.79
CA ALA A 306 0.86 12.01 17.81
C ALA A 306 1.78 11.92 16.58
N ILE A 307 2.24 13.05 16.03
CA ILE A 307 3.22 13.10 14.94
C ILE A 307 4.53 12.40 15.33
N ALA A 308 5.06 12.65 16.53
CA ALA A 308 6.30 12.01 16.99
C ALA A 308 6.18 10.48 17.01
N PHE A 309 5.05 9.93 17.49
CA PHE A 309 4.81 8.50 17.48
C PHE A 309 4.52 7.96 16.06
N LEU A 310 3.91 8.72 15.17
CA LEU A 310 3.78 8.37 13.76
C LEU A 310 5.13 8.34 13.05
N VAL A 311 6.05 9.27 13.34
CA VAL A 311 7.44 9.20 12.85
C VAL A 311 8.13 7.94 13.36
N LEU A 312 7.97 7.61 14.64
CA LEU A 312 8.52 6.38 15.23
C LEU A 312 7.94 5.13 14.54
N PHE A 313 6.63 5.12 14.27
CA PHE A 313 5.98 4.07 13.49
C PHE A 313 6.61 3.96 12.08
N GLY A 314 6.83 5.08 11.40
CA GLY A 314 7.47 5.12 10.09
C GLY A 314 8.90 4.55 10.09
N ILE A 315 9.69 4.88 11.13
CA ILE A 315 11.03 4.31 11.30
C ILE A 315 10.96 2.78 11.41
N GLY A 316 10.11 2.26 12.27
CA GLY A 316 9.92 0.81 12.42
C GLY A 316 9.42 0.17 11.13
N TRP A 317 8.48 0.84 10.42
CA TRP A 317 7.91 0.36 9.16
C TRP A 317 8.97 0.23 8.06
N GLY A 318 9.85 1.20 7.90
CA GLY A 318 10.93 1.13 6.90
C GLY A 318 11.91 0.00 7.15
N LEU A 319 12.28 -0.26 8.43
CA LEU A 319 13.09 -1.43 8.81
C LEU A 319 12.40 -2.76 8.48
N PHE A 320 11.09 -2.84 8.71
CA PHE A 320 10.26 -3.99 8.37
C PHE A 320 10.19 -4.20 6.85
N ASP A 321 9.78 -3.18 6.11
CA ASP A 321 9.40 -3.29 4.70
C ASP A 321 10.60 -3.60 3.80
N SER A 322 11.76 -2.99 4.08
CA SER A 322 12.99 -3.18 3.29
C SER A 322 13.54 -4.61 3.30
N ASN A 323 13.17 -5.43 4.27
CA ASN A 323 13.71 -6.77 4.44
C ASN A 323 12.77 -7.90 4.00
N ASN A 324 11.52 -7.62 3.64
CA ASN A 324 10.53 -8.66 3.29
C ASN A 324 10.93 -9.47 2.04
N MET A 325 11.24 -8.80 0.92
CA MET A 325 11.73 -9.49 -0.28
C MET A 325 13.10 -10.17 -0.10
N PRO A 326 14.08 -9.53 0.56
CA PRO A 326 15.32 -10.20 0.90
C PRO A 326 15.15 -11.47 1.76
N ILE A 327 14.25 -11.48 2.75
CA ILE A 327 13.97 -12.69 3.56
C ILE A 327 13.29 -13.76 2.68
N LEU A 328 12.30 -13.38 1.85
CA LEU A 328 11.68 -14.31 0.90
C LEU A 328 12.72 -14.94 -0.03
N SER A 329 13.71 -14.15 -0.49
CA SER A 329 14.77 -14.67 -1.37
C SER A 329 15.72 -15.65 -0.72
N GLN A 330 15.75 -15.73 0.62
CA GLN A 330 16.53 -16.70 1.38
C GLN A 330 15.81 -18.04 1.61
N ILE A 331 14.47 -18.08 1.41
CA ILE A 331 13.64 -19.27 1.68
C ILE A 331 12.95 -19.81 0.44
N ALA A 332 12.87 -19.02 -0.64
CA ALA A 332 12.21 -19.38 -1.89
C ALA A 332 13.21 -19.44 -3.05
N ARG A 333 13.07 -20.46 -3.91
CA ARG A 333 13.86 -20.57 -5.14
C ARG A 333 13.61 -19.36 -6.06
N PRO A 334 14.57 -18.98 -6.93
CA PRO A 334 14.44 -17.83 -7.84
C PRO A 334 13.16 -17.82 -8.68
N ASP A 335 12.73 -18.99 -9.17
CA ASP A 335 11.52 -19.19 -9.97
C ASP A 335 10.21 -19.01 -9.18
N GLN A 336 10.24 -19.13 -7.84
CA GLN A 336 9.09 -19.02 -6.94
C GLN A 336 8.94 -17.65 -6.30
N ARG A 337 9.97 -16.78 -6.32
CA ARG A 337 9.99 -15.51 -5.57
C ARG A 337 8.86 -14.56 -5.96
N ALA A 338 8.56 -14.47 -7.25
CA ALA A 338 7.47 -13.63 -7.73
C ALA A 338 6.10 -14.13 -7.22
N THR A 339 5.87 -15.45 -7.26
CA THR A 339 4.64 -16.07 -6.72
C THR A 339 4.56 -15.88 -5.20
N GLY A 340 5.68 -16.07 -4.49
CA GLY A 340 5.74 -15.88 -3.04
C GLY A 340 5.39 -14.45 -2.62
N TYR A 341 5.97 -13.45 -3.29
CA TYR A 341 5.65 -12.05 -3.03
C TYR A 341 4.19 -11.71 -3.39
N GLY A 342 3.68 -12.28 -4.48
CA GLY A 342 2.27 -12.16 -4.85
C GLY A 342 1.32 -12.70 -3.78
N LEU A 343 1.62 -13.86 -3.20
CA LEU A 343 0.84 -14.44 -2.10
C LEU A 343 0.91 -13.59 -0.83
N MET A 344 2.09 -13.05 -0.49
CA MET A 344 2.24 -12.14 0.65
C MET A 344 1.40 -10.88 0.47
N ASN A 345 1.46 -10.23 -0.70
CA ASN A 345 0.64 -9.05 -1.01
C ASN A 345 -0.86 -9.37 -1.02
N PHE A 346 -1.26 -10.48 -1.64
CA PHE A 346 -2.65 -10.93 -1.65
C PHE A 346 -3.20 -11.05 -0.22
N ALA A 347 -2.47 -11.73 0.66
CA ALA A 347 -2.87 -11.89 2.06
C ALA A 347 -2.91 -10.53 2.78
N SER A 348 -1.85 -9.72 2.69
CA SER A 348 -1.77 -8.41 3.35
C SER A 348 -2.92 -7.47 2.94
N ILE A 349 -3.21 -7.39 1.64
CA ILE A 349 -4.24 -6.50 1.11
C ILE A 349 -5.63 -7.01 1.47
N THR A 350 -5.86 -8.33 1.37
CA THR A 350 -7.15 -8.96 1.73
C THR A 350 -7.47 -8.74 3.20
N PHE A 351 -6.52 -9.05 4.09
CA PHE A 351 -6.69 -8.84 5.52
C PHE A 351 -6.72 -7.36 5.90
N GLY A 352 -6.05 -6.49 5.13
CA GLY A 352 -6.19 -5.05 5.24
C GLY A 352 -7.63 -4.56 5.07
N GLY A 353 -8.38 -5.13 4.12
CA GLY A 353 -9.81 -4.85 3.97
C GLY A 353 -10.64 -5.24 5.20
N PHE A 354 -10.38 -6.43 5.77
CA PHE A 354 -11.04 -6.82 7.03
C PHE A 354 -10.64 -5.93 8.20
N ALA A 355 -9.39 -5.47 8.25
CA ALA A 355 -8.93 -4.54 9.28
C ALA A 355 -9.65 -3.19 9.20
N ASP A 356 -9.93 -2.68 7.99
CA ASP A 356 -10.69 -1.44 7.83
C ASP A 356 -12.11 -1.56 8.34
N ILE A 357 -12.82 -2.65 8.00
CA ILE A 357 -14.17 -2.89 8.48
C ILE A 357 -14.17 -3.07 10.00
N GLY A 358 -13.24 -3.87 10.52
CA GLY A 358 -13.09 -4.10 11.95
C GLY A 358 -12.79 -2.84 12.72
N PHE A 359 -11.89 -1.98 12.21
CA PHE A 359 -11.59 -0.69 12.84
C PHE A 359 -12.83 0.22 12.84
N GLY A 360 -13.54 0.34 11.71
CA GLY A 360 -14.76 1.11 11.62
C GLY A 360 -15.82 0.62 12.62
N TRP A 361 -16.04 -0.69 12.69
CA TRP A 361 -16.97 -1.31 13.63
C TRP A 361 -16.60 -1.02 15.09
N LEU A 362 -15.32 -1.13 15.46
CA LEU A 362 -14.84 -0.81 16.79
C LEU A 362 -15.07 0.68 17.14
N ARG A 363 -14.92 1.58 16.17
CA ARG A 363 -15.20 3.02 16.34
C ARG A 363 -16.68 3.32 16.48
N ASP A 364 -17.56 2.58 15.82
CA ASP A 364 -19.02 2.70 15.99
C ASP A 364 -19.50 2.24 17.38
N HIS A 365 -18.72 1.37 18.06
CA HIS A 365 -18.98 0.90 19.41
C HIS A 365 -18.17 1.64 20.49
N ASP A 366 -17.63 2.83 20.16
CA ASP A 366 -16.86 3.68 21.06
C ASP A 366 -15.67 2.98 21.75
N VAL A 367 -15.11 1.95 21.13
CA VAL A 367 -13.91 1.29 21.64
C VAL A 367 -12.74 2.28 21.65
N PRO A 368 -12.08 2.48 22.80
CA PRO A 368 -11.02 3.46 22.94
C PRO A 368 -9.81 3.16 22.02
N LEU A 369 -9.23 4.22 21.43
CA LEU A 369 -8.09 4.08 20.52
C LEU A 369 -6.87 3.40 21.17
N ASN A 370 -6.61 3.66 22.44
CA ASN A 370 -5.52 3.04 23.17
C ASN A 370 -5.67 1.52 23.26
N LEU A 371 -6.90 0.99 23.36
CA LEU A 371 -7.16 -0.44 23.33
C LEU A 371 -6.94 -1.01 21.91
N ILE A 372 -7.48 -0.35 20.88
CA ILE A 372 -7.33 -0.79 19.49
C ILE A 372 -5.85 -0.82 19.09
N PHE A 373 -5.13 0.28 19.29
CA PHE A 373 -3.71 0.36 18.99
C PHE A 373 -2.85 -0.50 19.92
N GLY A 374 -3.31 -0.74 21.16
CA GLY A 374 -2.71 -1.68 22.10
C GLY A 374 -2.75 -3.13 21.57
N CYS A 375 -3.87 -3.55 20.98
CA CYS A 375 -3.98 -4.83 20.30
C CYS A 375 -3.02 -4.93 19.11
N PHE A 376 -2.92 -3.88 18.28
CA PHE A 376 -1.96 -3.85 17.17
C PHE A 376 -0.51 -3.88 17.66
N ALA A 377 -0.20 -3.25 18.78
CA ALA A 377 1.13 -3.34 19.41
C ALA A 377 1.45 -4.79 19.86
N GLY A 378 0.47 -5.49 20.41
CA GLY A 378 0.59 -6.92 20.74
C GLY A 378 0.84 -7.78 19.50
N ILE A 379 0.15 -7.48 18.39
CA ILE A 379 0.37 -8.12 17.08
C ILE A 379 1.80 -7.84 16.57
N ALA A 380 2.32 -6.62 16.73
CA ALA A 380 3.69 -6.29 16.36
C ALA A 380 4.71 -7.08 17.20
N CYS A 381 4.46 -7.28 18.50
CA CYS A 381 5.28 -8.14 19.36
C CYS A 381 5.28 -9.59 18.88
N LEU A 382 4.10 -10.15 18.56
CA LEU A 382 3.99 -11.50 17.99
C LEU A 382 4.75 -11.60 16.67
N SER A 383 4.67 -10.57 15.83
CA SER A 383 5.36 -10.54 14.53
C SER A 383 6.88 -10.49 14.69
N ALA A 384 7.41 -9.76 15.68
CA ALA A 384 8.81 -9.79 16.02
C ALA A 384 9.28 -11.20 16.41
N TRP A 385 8.47 -11.92 17.18
CA TRP A 385 8.76 -13.30 17.55
C TRP A 385 8.70 -14.25 16.34
N LEU A 386 7.71 -14.10 15.46
CA LEU A 386 7.56 -14.93 14.25
C LEU A 386 8.76 -14.82 13.32
N VAL A 387 9.21 -13.59 13.01
CA VAL A 387 10.33 -13.38 12.08
C VAL A 387 11.64 -14.00 12.58
N LEU A 388 11.85 -14.01 13.90
CA LEU A 388 13.02 -14.66 14.50
C LEU A 388 12.97 -16.20 14.49
N ARG A 389 11.79 -16.78 14.21
CA ARG A 389 11.59 -18.24 14.06
C ARG A 389 11.79 -18.75 12.64
N ILE A 390 11.94 -17.85 11.66
CA ILE A 390 12.21 -18.21 10.27
C ILE A 390 13.64 -18.76 10.18
N ASP A 391 13.79 -19.99 9.67
CA ASP A 391 15.09 -20.57 9.39
C ASP A 391 15.45 -20.43 7.92
N THR A 392 16.55 -19.72 7.65
CA THR A 392 17.02 -19.43 6.30
C THR A 392 18.14 -20.39 5.82
N ARG A 393 18.52 -21.39 6.62
CA ARG A 393 19.62 -22.32 6.32
C ARG A 393 19.20 -23.46 5.38
N GLU A 394 17.91 -23.67 5.17
CA GLU A 394 17.41 -24.80 4.37
C GLU A 394 17.65 -24.62 2.85
N CYS A 395 17.75 -23.40 2.35
CA CYS A 395 17.93 -23.14 0.91
C CYS A 395 19.38 -23.31 0.43
N ASP A 396 20.38 -23.31 1.31
CA ASP A 396 21.79 -23.56 0.96
C ASP A 396 22.12 -25.06 0.79
N LYS A 397 21.15 -25.95 1.08
CA LYS A 397 21.35 -27.41 1.05
C LYS A 397 20.69 -28.10 -0.16
N SER A 398 19.99 -27.36 -1.02
CA SER A 398 19.34 -27.85 -2.23
C SER A 398 19.94 -27.17 -3.48
#